data_3ac79447dcf8e77ffc21a15ed1479cc9
#
_entry.id   3ac79447dcf8e77ffc21a15ed1479cc9
#
_cell.length_a   1.000
_cell.length_b   1.000
_cell.length_c   1.000
_cell.angle_alpha   90.00
_cell.angle_beta   90.00
_cell.angle_gamma   90.00
#
_symmetry.space_group_name_H-M   'P 1'
#
loop_
_entity.id
_entity.type
_entity.pdbx_description
1 polymer ?
#
loop_
_entity_poly.entity_id
_entity_poly.type
_entity_poly.pdbx_seq_one_letter_code
_entity_poly.pdbx_strand_id
1 'polypeptide(L)'
;MIVLDSFLFARLETLPLALQDFVPVAATAAGCWFLARYVRQTQPEFVQVAVVGGALVVAGGASKAIWKLLRALDGPDYKWLDAALFPFLAWGFALLAWALIHVDYTETGGTPRPLGAWKVPIGISAGLSVLAFILSAVTDWSRAWVIPMIALMTLADLSVIVLGVKAARRRARTPAAVLLILNFVTVLGLTRLAAVDQTRGLQWIEQLGNTAGNGAFAVAWWMIERTRLVANKRHG
;
A
#
# COMPACT_ATOMS: atom_id res chain seq x y z
N MET A 1 28.48 -33.16 10.85
CA MET A 1 28.46 -32.77 9.42
C MET A 1 27.03 -32.67 8.87
N ILE A 2 26.17 -33.67 9.06
CA ILE A 2 24.76 -33.67 8.53
C ILE A 2 23.87 -32.54 9.06
N VAL A 3 24.05 -32.10 10.31
CA VAL A 3 23.26 -31.02 10.92
C VAL A 3 23.61 -29.64 10.34
N LEU A 4 24.86 -29.40 9.99
CA LEU A 4 25.31 -28.13 9.39
C LEU A 4 24.74 -27.95 7.97
N ASP A 5 24.66 -29.05 7.21
CA ASP A 5 24.13 -29.04 5.84
C ASP A 5 22.60 -28.72 5.84
N SER A 6 21.84 -29.29 6.78
CA SER A 6 20.39 -29.00 6.86
C SER A 6 20.09 -27.53 7.25
N PHE A 7 20.90 -26.91 8.10
CA PHE A 7 20.81 -25.48 8.43
C PHE A 7 21.18 -24.57 7.26
N LEU A 8 22.23 -24.91 6.51
CA LEU A 8 22.65 -24.19 5.32
C LEU A 8 21.58 -24.28 4.20
N PHE A 9 21.02 -25.47 3.97
CA PHE A 9 19.95 -25.67 3.00
C PHE A 9 18.69 -24.89 3.37
N ALA A 10 18.27 -24.90 4.64
CA ALA A 10 17.13 -24.12 5.11
C ALA A 10 17.34 -22.59 4.93
N ARG A 11 18.54 -22.09 5.14
CA ARG A 11 18.91 -20.67 4.90
C ARG A 11 18.90 -20.30 3.42
N LEU A 12 19.47 -21.14 2.56
CA LEU A 12 19.52 -20.89 1.12
C LEU A 12 18.12 -20.86 0.48
N GLU A 13 17.11 -21.43 1.15
CA GLU A 13 15.74 -21.46 0.67
C GLU A 13 14.88 -20.32 1.23
N THR A 14 15.18 -19.79 2.43
CA THR A 14 14.41 -18.71 3.06
C THR A 14 14.91 -17.31 2.66
N LEU A 15 16.19 -17.15 2.39
CA LEU A 15 16.79 -15.88 2.03
C LEU A 15 16.26 -15.31 0.68
N PRO A 16 16.15 -16.10 -0.41
CA PRO A 16 15.57 -15.61 -1.66
C PRO A 16 14.13 -15.14 -1.48
N LEU A 17 13.33 -15.84 -0.67
CA LEU A 17 11.96 -15.48 -0.37
C LEU A 17 11.89 -14.15 0.41
N ALA A 18 12.77 -13.96 1.40
CA ALA A 18 12.85 -12.72 2.15
C ALA A 18 13.33 -11.53 1.30
N LEU A 19 14.25 -11.75 0.37
CA LEU A 19 14.70 -10.74 -0.59
C LEU A 19 13.60 -10.39 -1.60
N GLN A 20 12.81 -11.38 -2.02
CA GLN A 20 11.68 -11.18 -2.91
C GLN A 20 10.64 -10.21 -2.34
N ASP A 21 10.46 -10.14 -1.00
CA ASP A 21 9.53 -9.22 -0.35
C ASP A 21 9.84 -7.73 -0.64
N PHE A 22 11.08 -7.38 -1.01
CA PHE A 22 11.43 -6.01 -1.39
C PHE A 22 10.95 -5.62 -2.79
N VAL A 23 10.70 -6.58 -3.69
CA VAL A 23 10.22 -6.30 -5.05
C VAL A 23 8.82 -5.66 -5.05
N PRO A 24 7.79 -6.21 -4.36
CA PRO A 24 6.50 -5.53 -4.23
C PRO A 24 6.61 -4.18 -3.52
N VAL A 25 7.53 -4.00 -2.55
CA VAL A 25 7.76 -2.70 -1.89
C VAL A 25 8.28 -1.67 -2.90
N ALA A 26 9.26 -2.03 -3.74
CA ALA A 26 9.77 -1.16 -4.79
C ALA A 26 8.70 -0.82 -5.83
N ALA A 27 7.87 -1.79 -6.23
CA ALA A 27 6.74 -1.56 -7.13
C ALA A 27 5.71 -0.60 -6.50
N THR A 28 5.37 -0.78 -5.22
CA THR A 28 4.49 0.13 -4.47
C THR A 28 5.07 1.54 -4.40
N ALA A 29 6.36 1.67 -4.16
CA ALA A 29 7.04 2.98 -4.15
C ALA A 29 6.93 3.69 -5.51
N ALA A 30 7.13 2.97 -6.60
CA ALA A 30 6.95 3.51 -7.95
C ALA A 30 5.49 3.94 -8.20
N GLY A 31 4.51 3.12 -7.80
CA GLY A 31 3.09 3.45 -7.91
C GLY A 31 2.71 4.70 -7.12
N CYS A 32 3.12 4.78 -5.86
CA CYS A 32 2.91 5.96 -5.00
C CYS A 32 3.59 7.21 -5.56
N TRP A 33 4.77 7.08 -6.17
CA TRP A 33 5.46 8.16 -6.85
C TRP A 33 4.65 8.71 -8.03
N PHE A 34 4.14 7.84 -8.91
CA PHE A 34 3.32 8.27 -10.05
C PHE A 34 1.99 8.86 -9.59
N LEU A 35 1.36 8.29 -8.53
CA LEU A 35 0.17 8.84 -7.92
C LEU A 35 0.43 10.26 -7.37
N ALA A 36 1.52 10.48 -6.63
CA ALA A 36 1.87 11.79 -6.11
C ALA A 36 2.14 12.81 -7.24
N ARG A 37 2.78 12.38 -8.33
CA ARG A 37 2.95 13.21 -9.54
C ARG A 37 1.62 13.57 -10.18
N TYR A 38 0.70 12.63 -10.26
CA TYR A 38 -0.66 12.87 -10.73
C TYR A 38 -1.40 13.90 -9.86
N VAL A 39 -1.34 13.75 -8.53
CA VAL A 39 -1.89 14.72 -7.58
C VAL A 39 -1.25 16.10 -7.78
N ARG A 40 0.08 16.17 -7.90
CA ARG A 40 0.82 17.43 -8.14
C ARG A 40 0.35 18.18 -9.40
N GLN A 41 0.03 17.45 -10.47
CA GLN A 41 -0.43 18.03 -11.73
C GLN A 41 -1.86 18.55 -11.66
N THR A 42 -2.68 18.03 -10.75
CA THR A 42 -4.13 18.35 -10.67
C THR A 42 -4.44 19.24 -9.47
N GLN A 43 -3.83 18.94 -8.33
CA GLN A 43 -4.03 19.61 -7.04
C GLN A 43 -2.69 19.75 -6.30
N PRO A 44 -1.84 20.75 -6.67
CA PRO A 44 -0.52 20.94 -6.06
C PRO A 44 -0.55 21.08 -4.54
N GLU A 45 -1.62 21.64 -3.98
CA GLU A 45 -1.79 21.85 -2.53
C GLU A 45 -1.83 20.52 -1.75
N PHE A 46 -2.26 19.42 -2.38
CA PHE A 46 -2.36 18.10 -1.77
C PHE A 46 -1.16 17.18 -2.06
N VAL A 47 -0.15 17.67 -2.79
CA VAL A 47 1.02 16.84 -3.15
C VAL A 47 1.77 16.34 -1.93
N GLN A 48 1.95 17.19 -0.90
CA GLN A 48 2.63 16.79 0.34
C GLN A 48 1.86 15.68 1.08
N VAL A 49 0.52 15.76 1.12
CA VAL A 49 -0.34 14.74 1.70
C VAL A 49 -0.14 13.40 0.96
N ALA A 50 -0.13 13.43 -0.38
CA ALA A 50 0.09 12.25 -1.19
C ALA A 50 1.51 11.67 -1.03
N VAL A 51 2.55 12.52 -0.96
CA VAL A 51 3.94 12.08 -0.75
C VAL A 51 4.12 11.43 0.61
N VAL A 52 3.62 12.04 1.68
CA VAL A 52 3.70 11.47 3.04
C VAL A 52 2.88 10.19 3.13
N GLY A 53 1.68 10.16 2.54
CA GLY A 53 0.86 8.95 2.47
C GLY A 53 1.59 7.80 1.77
N GLY A 54 2.18 8.07 0.60
CA GLY A 54 2.98 7.08 -0.13
C GLY A 54 4.22 6.62 0.63
N ALA A 55 4.93 7.55 1.29
CA ALA A 55 6.09 7.22 2.13
C ALA A 55 5.73 6.29 3.29
N LEU A 56 4.58 6.53 3.95
CA LEU A 56 4.08 5.65 5.01
C LEU A 56 3.73 4.25 4.49
N VAL A 57 3.03 4.16 3.34
CA VAL A 57 2.72 2.85 2.71
C VAL A 57 4.00 2.07 2.42
N VAL A 58 5.00 2.73 1.84
CA VAL A 58 6.30 2.12 1.53
C VAL A 58 7.04 1.71 2.81
N ALA A 59 7.04 2.57 3.84
CA ALA A 59 7.66 2.27 5.13
C ALA A 59 7.02 1.05 5.81
N GLY A 60 5.69 0.92 5.74
CA GLY A 60 4.98 -0.25 6.25
C GLY A 60 5.38 -1.55 5.55
N GLY A 61 5.41 -1.55 4.21
CA GLY A 61 5.90 -2.69 3.44
C GLY A 61 7.35 -3.03 3.73
N ALA A 62 8.22 -2.00 3.78
CA ALA A 62 9.63 -2.16 4.06
C ALA A 62 9.89 -2.71 5.48
N SER A 63 9.14 -2.26 6.50
CA SER A 63 9.28 -2.75 7.88
C SER A 63 9.06 -4.26 7.96
N LYS A 64 8.02 -4.76 7.30
CA LYS A 64 7.73 -6.20 7.24
C LYS A 64 8.78 -6.97 6.44
N ALA A 65 9.25 -6.43 5.30
CA ALA A 65 10.30 -7.06 4.50
C ALA A 65 11.61 -7.15 5.28
N ILE A 66 11.99 -6.10 6.01
CA ILE A 66 13.17 -6.08 6.89
C ILE A 66 13.01 -7.12 8.01
N TRP A 67 11.85 -7.20 8.65
CA TRP A 67 11.59 -8.20 9.68
C TRP A 67 11.79 -9.63 9.16
N LYS A 68 11.24 -9.96 7.99
CA LYS A 68 11.42 -11.27 7.36
C LYS A 68 12.88 -11.55 7.02
N LEU A 69 13.59 -10.53 6.50
CA LEU A 69 15.01 -10.65 6.18
C LEU A 69 15.86 -10.91 7.44
N LEU A 70 15.62 -10.17 8.51
CA LEU A 70 16.31 -10.40 9.79
C LEU A 70 16.09 -11.83 10.30
N ARG A 71 14.87 -12.33 10.22
CA ARG A 71 14.57 -13.71 10.61
C ARG A 71 15.25 -14.75 9.70
N ALA A 72 15.31 -14.49 8.40
CA ALA A 72 16.01 -15.39 7.46
C ALA A 72 17.53 -15.43 7.71
N LEU A 73 18.07 -14.40 8.34
CA LEU A 73 19.49 -14.29 8.73
C LEU A 73 19.77 -14.72 10.19
N ASP A 74 18.81 -15.35 10.87
CA ASP A 74 18.84 -15.66 12.32
C ASP A 74 19.13 -14.44 13.21
N GLY A 75 18.74 -13.27 12.74
CA GLY A 75 18.80 -12.02 13.48
C GLY A 75 17.72 -11.92 14.57
N PRO A 76 17.72 -10.82 15.32
CA PRO A 76 16.74 -10.61 16.39
C PRO A 76 15.32 -10.51 15.85
N ASP A 77 14.36 -11.13 16.56
CA ASP A 77 12.93 -11.10 16.25
C ASP A 77 12.29 -9.80 16.74
N TYR A 78 12.43 -8.73 15.98
CA TYR A 78 11.78 -7.44 16.25
C TYR A 78 10.30 -7.46 15.84
N LYS A 79 9.44 -8.06 16.64
CA LYS A 79 7.98 -8.17 16.38
C LYS A 79 7.30 -6.84 16.08
N TRP A 80 7.84 -5.73 16.57
CA TRP A 80 7.31 -4.40 16.27
C TRP A 80 7.44 -4.01 14.79
N LEU A 81 8.45 -4.54 14.07
CA LEU A 81 8.61 -4.30 12.62
C LEU A 81 7.47 -4.96 11.81
N ASP A 82 7.07 -6.18 12.19
CA ASP A 82 5.91 -6.84 11.57
C ASP A 82 4.61 -6.10 11.94
N ALA A 83 4.45 -5.71 13.20
CA ALA A 83 3.28 -5.00 13.68
C ALA A 83 3.13 -3.60 13.08
N ALA A 84 4.23 -2.91 12.78
CA ALA A 84 4.27 -1.56 12.19
C ALA A 84 3.62 -1.48 10.80
N LEU A 85 3.52 -2.60 10.07
CA LEU A 85 2.83 -2.68 8.78
C LEU A 85 1.44 -2.04 8.84
N PHE A 86 0.61 -2.45 9.80
CA PHE A 86 -0.80 -2.05 9.85
C PHE A 86 -1.01 -0.55 10.09
N PRO A 87 -0.41 0.10 11.10
CA PRO A 87 -0.58 1.53 11.29
C PRO A 87 0.01 2.34 10.12
N PHE A 88 1.16 1.97 9.58
CA PHE A 88 1.74 2.66 8.44
C PHE A 88 0.86 2.57 7.19
N LEU A 89 0.32 1.41 6.86
CA LEU A 89 -0.60 1.26 5.73
C LEU A 89 -1.91 2.01 5.98
N ALA A 90 -2.50 1.91 7.18
CA ALA A 90 -3.76 2.57 7.51
C ALA A 90 -3.65 4.09 7.35
N TRP A 91 -2.64 4.71 7.97
CA TRP A 91 -2.39 6.14 7.84
C TRP A 91 -2.01 6.54 6.42
N GLY A 92 -1.14 5.74 5.78
CA GLY A 92 -0.65 6.02 4.44
C GLY A 92 -1.78 6.03 3.41
N PHE A 93 -2.61 4.97 3.37
CA PHE A 93 -3.74 4.91 2.45
C PHE A 93 -4.82 5.96 2.76
N ALA A 94 -5.06 6.30 4.05
CA ALA A 94 -6.00 7.37 4.40
C ALA A 94 -5.56 8.73 3.82
N LEU A 95 -4.27 9.05 3.88
CA LEU A 95 -3.71 10.26 3.27
C LEU A 95 -3.80 10.23 1.74
N LEU A 96 -3.47 9.10 1.11
CA LEU A 96 -3.58 8.94 -0.34
C LEU A 96 -5.03 9.07 -0.82
N ALA A 97 -5.96 8.40 -0.16
CA ALA A 97 -7.39 8.48 -0.46
C ALA A 97 -7.90 9.93 -0.34
N TRP A 98 -7.52 10.63 0.73
CA TRP A 98 -7.89 12.02 0.95
C TRP A 98 -7.38 12.95 -0.16
N ALA A 99 -6.13 12.80 -0.57
CA ALA A 99 -5.57 13.57 -1.70
C ALA A 99 -6.35 13.31 -2.99
N LEU A 100 -6.67 12.04 -3.28
CA LEU A 100 -7.42 11.66 -4.48
C LEU A 100 -8.89 12.11 -4.45
N ILE A 101 -9.55 12.17 -3.29
CA ILE A 101 -10.90 12.72 -3.15
C ILE A 101 -10.91 14.18 -3.61
N HIS A 102 -9.89 14.98 -3.25
CA HIS A 102 -9.80 16.37 -3.68
C HIS A 102 -9.49 16.52 -5.16
N VAL A 103 -8.67 15.63 -5.70
CA VAL A 103 -8.44 15.56 -7.16
C VAL A 103 -9.74 15.23 -7.89
N ASP A 104 -10.49 14.22 -7.45
CA ASP A 104 -11.77 13.81 -8.04
C ASP A 104 -12.78 14.95 -8.00
N TYR A 105 -12.90 15.62 -6.85
CA TYR A 105 -13.80 16.75 -6.67
C TYR A 105 -13.50 17.91 -7.63
N THR A 106 -12.22 18.25 -7.80
CA THR A 106 -11.81 19.31 -8.74
C THR A 106 -12.04 18.92 -10.20
N GLU A 107 -11.73 17.68 -10.56
CA GLU A 107 -11.96 17.20 -11.94
C GLU A 107 -13.45 17.11 -12.30
N THR A 108 -14.35 17.09 -11.32
CA THR A 108 -15.80 17.15 -11.51
C THR A 108 -16.37 18.57 -11.45
N GLY A 109 -15.51 19.60 -11.41
CA GLY A 109 -15.92 21.02 -11.43
C GLY A 109 -16.18 21.64 -10.06
N GLY A 110 -15.86 20.93 -8.98
CA GLY A 110 -15.92 21.47 -7.63
C GLY A 110 -14.77 22.45 -7.33
N THR A 111 -15.05 23.46 -6.50
CA THR A 111 -13.99 24.35 -5.99
C THR A 111 -13.34 23.70 -4.76
N PRO A 112 -12.02 23.45 -4.78
CA PRO A 112 -11.35 22.85 -3.65
C PRO A 112 -11.47 23.76 -2.42
N ARG A 113 -11.79 23.18 -1.27
CA ARG A 113 -11.71 23.86 0.01
C ARG A 113 -10.38 23.53 0.65
N PRO A 114 -9.38 24.42 0.65
CA PRO A 114 -8.05 24.16 1.21
C PRO A 114 -8.04 23.95 2.72
N LEU A 115 -9.19 24.27 3.39
CA LEU A 115 -9.35 24.14 4.82
C LEU A 115 -9.20 22.69 5.27
N GLY A 116 -8.00 22.32 5.70
CA GLY A 116 -7.74 21.09 6.41
C GLY A 116 -7.16 19.94 5.57
N ALA A 117 -6.29 20.24 4.61
CA ALA A 117 -5.57 19.19 3.86
C ALA A 117 -5.07 18.02 4.74
N TRP A 118 -4.66 18.32 5.96
CA TRP A 118 -4.16 17.37 6.94
C TRP A 118 -5.15 17.01 8.06
N LYS A 119 -6.05 17.94 8.43
CA LYS A 119 -6.87 17.80 9.64
C LYS A 119 -7.79 16.58 9.61
N VAL A 120 -8.48 16.35 8.50
CA VAL A 120 -9.46 15.26 8.38
C VAL A 120 -8.78 13.87 8.37
N PRO A 121 -7.81 13.59 7.50
CA PRO A 121 -7.18 12.27 7.50
C PRO A 121 -6.41 11.98 8.78
N ILE A 122 -5.73 12.98 9.36
CA ILE A 122 -5.08 12.83 10.66
C ILE A 122 -6.10 12.58 11.77
N GLY A 123 -7.20 13.35 11.81
CA GLY A 123 -8.23 13.16 12.82
C GLY A 123 -8.85 11.77 12.79
N ILE A 124 -9.19 11.27 11.61
CA ILE A 124 -9.72 9.90 11.42
C ILE A 124 -8.68 8.85 11.87
N SER A 125 -7.45 8.97 11.37
CA SER A 125 -6.39 8.00 11.67
C SER A 125 -6.00 8.01 13.14
N ALA A 126 -5.91 9.19 13.78
CA ALA A 126 -5.65 9.31 15.20
C ALA A 126 -6.81 8.75 16.04
N GLY A 127 -8.07 9.07 15.70
CA GLY A 127 -9.25 8.54 16.39
C GLY A 127 -9.30 7.00 16.36
N LEU A 128 -9.02 6.40 15.20
CA LEU A 128 -8.96 4.93 15.08
C LEU A 128 -7.74 4.34 15.79
N SER A 129 -6.62 5.07 15.87
CA SER A 129 -5.46 4.64 16.66
C SER A 129 -5.75 4.65 18.16
N VAL A 130 -6.49 5.66 18.65
CA VAL A 130 -6.99 5.70 20.04
C VAL A 130 -7.95 4.54 20.30
N LEU A 131 -8.87 4.26 19.38
CA LEU A 131 -9.76 3.12 19.48
C LEU A 131 -8.97 1.79 19.52
N ALA A 132 -7.94 1.65 18.68
CA ALA A 132 -7.07 0.48 18.69
C ALA A 132 -6.37 0.29 20.05
N PHE A 133 -5.88 1.39 20.64
CA PHE A 133 -5.27 1.38 21.97
C PHE A 133 -6.29 0.97 23.06
N ILE A 134 -7.49 1.55 23.03
CA ILE A 134 -8.56 1.20 23.98
C ILE A 134 -8.90 -0.30 23.86
N LEU A 135 -9.10 -0.80 22.65
CA LEU A 135 -9.40 -2.22 22.42
C LEU A 135 -8.31 -3.13 22.97
N SER A 136 -7.04 -2.77 22.81
CA SER A 136 -5.93 -3.56 23.38
C SER A 136 -5.87 -3.53 24.90
N ALA A 137 -6.39 -2.47 25.53
CA ALA A 137 -6.39 -2.31 26.97
C ALA A 137 -7.59 -2.99 27.66
N VAL A 138 -8.75 -3.09 26.97
CA VAL A 138 -9.99 -3.62 27.56
C VAL A 138 -10.33 -5.03 27.15
N THR A 139 -9.57 -5.63 26.21
CA THR A 139 -9.80 -7.00 25.77
C THR A 139 -8.60 -7.88 26.09
N ASP A 140 -8.85 -9.15 26.42
CA ASP A 140 -7.78 -10.15 26.62
C ASP A 140 -7.13 -10.60 25.29
N TRP A 141 -7.67 -10.13 24.17
CA TRP A 141 -7.13 -10.45 22.87
C TRP A 141 -5.98 -9.51 22.48
N SER A 142 -4.77 -10.00 22.53
CA SER A 142 -3.53 -9.22 22.30
C SER A 142 -3.42 -8.55 20.93
N ARG A 143 -4.24 -8.95 19.94
CA ARG A 143 -4.27 -8.39 18.58
C ARG A 143 -5.52 -7.57 18.26
N ALA A 144 -6.36 -7.25 19.25
CA ALA A 144 -7.60 -6.48 19.05
C ALA A 144 -7.34 -5.11 18.37
N TRP A 145 -6.20 -4.49 18.65
CA TRP A 145 -5.79 -3.21 18.07
C TRP A 145 -5.64 -3.26 16.54
N VAL A 146 -5.41 -4.43 15.95
CA VAL A 146 -5.23 -4.58 14.50
C VAL A 146 -6.55 -4.37 13.74
N ILE A 147 -7.70 -4.66 14.36
CA ILE A 147 -9.02 -4.57 13.70
C ILE A 147 -9.30 -3.17 13.15
N PRO A 148 -9.26 -2.08 13.94
CA PRO A 148 -9.52 -0.74 13.40
C PRO A 148 -8.47 -0.30 12.37
N MET A 149 -7.22 -0.77 12.49
CA MET A 149 -6.17 -0.48 11.51
C MET A 149 -6.44 -1.18 10.18
N ILE A 150 -6.83 -2.46 10.19
CA ILE A 150 -7.22 -3.20 8.98
C ILE A 150 -8.46 -2.57 8.35
N ALA A 151 -9.47 -2.19 9.15
CA ALA A 151 -10.68 -1.55 8.63
C ALA A 151 -10.35 -0.24 7.91
N LEU A 152 -9.56 0.64 8.54
CA LEU A 152 -9.12 1.90 7.92
C LEU A 152 -8.30 1.65 6.66
N MET A 153 -7.31 0.77 6.73
CA MET A 153 -6.46 0.40 5.59
C MET A 153 -7.30 -0.08 4.41
N THR A 154 -8.21 -1.02 4.64
CA THR A 154 -9.03 -1.62 3.56
C THR A 154 -9.99 -0.61 2.93
N LEU A 155 -10.66 0.22 3.74
CA LEU A 155 -11.57 1.25 3.23
C LEU A 155 -10.82 2.34 2.48
N ALA A 156 -9.66 2.74 2.97
CA ALA A 156 -8.83 3.75 2.32
C ALA A 156 -8.19 3.23 1.03
N ASP A 157 -7.67 2.01 1.01
CA ASP A 157 -7.14 1.37 -0.20
C ASP A 157 -8.25 1.20 -1.26
N LEU A 158 -9.43 0.69 -0.87
CA LEU A 158 -10.58 0.64 -1.77
C LEU A 158 -10.92 2.01 -2.36
N SER A 159 -10.84 3.07 -1.55
CA SER A 159 -11.07 4.44 -2.01
C SER A 159 -10.01 4.86 -3.04
N VAL A 160 -8.73 4.56 -2.81
CA VAL A 160 -7.62 4.81 -3.76
C VAL A 160 -7.89 4.09 -5.09
N ILE A 161 -8.31 2.83 -5.05
CA ILE A 161 -8.63 2.05 -6.25
C ILE A 161 -9.84 2.63 -7.00
N VAL A 162 -10.95 2.91 -6.31
CA VAL A 162 -12.17 3.47 -6.93
C VAL A 162 -11.88 4.81 -7.59
N LEU A 163 -11.17 5.70 -6.90
CA LEU A 163 -10.81 7.02 -7.43
C LEU A 163 -9.81 6.92 -8.58
N GLY A 164 -8.85 5.98 -8.49
CA GLY A 164 -7.93 5.67 -9.59
C GLY A 164 -8.65 5.13 -10.83
N VAL A 165 -9.63 4.25 -10.67
CA VAL A 165 -10.47 3.74 -11.77
C VAL A 165 -11.27 4.88 -12.41
N LYS A 166 -11.87 5.79 -11.61
CA LYS A 166 -12.54 6.99 -12.14
C LYS A 166 -11.58 7.86 -12.94
N ALA A 167 -10.37 8.13 -12.40
CA ALA A 167 -9.34 8.90 -13.07
C ALA A 167 -8.89 8.24 -14.39
N ALA A 168 -8.71 6.92 -14.40
CA ALA A 168 -8.36 6.17 -15.61
C ALA A 168 -9.44 6.25 -16.69
N ARG A 169 -10.72 6.08 -16.29
CA ARG A 169 -11.88 6.18 -17.22
C ARG A 169 -12.01 7.57 -17.82
N ARG A 170 -11.88 8.64 -17.02
CA ARG A 170 -11.89 10.03 -17.53
C ARG A 170 -10.79 10.31 -18.55
N ARG A 171 -9.69 9.59 -18.49
CA ARG A 171 -8.54 9.69 -19.40
C ARG A 171 -8.56 8.68 -20.53
N ALA A 172 -9.68 7.95 -20.71
CA ALA A 172 -9.80 6.87 -21.69
C ALA A 172 -8.67 5.82 -21.59
N ARG A 173 -8.23 5.52 -20.34
CA ARG A 173 -7.18 4.52 -20.03
C ARG A 173 -7.80 3.27 -19.40
N THR A 174 -8.66 2.59 -20.13
CA THR A 174 -9.28 1.34 -19.69
C THR A 174 -8.29 0.30 -19.16
N PRO A 175 -7.09 0.08 -19.79
CA PRO A 175 -6.12 -0.87 -19.23
C PRO A 175 -5.66 -0.48 -17.82
N ALA A 176 -5.47 0.80 -17.51
CA ALA A 176 -5.10 1.24 -16.17
C ALA A 176 -6.22 0.93 -15.14
N ALA A 177 -7.49 1.13 -15.52
CA ALA A 177 -8.61 0.76 -14.66
C ALA A 177 -8.64 -0.75 -14.38
N VAL A 178 -8.41 -1.58 -15.38
CA VAL A 178 -8.34 -3.03 -15.24
C VAL A 178 -7.18 -3.43 -14.31
N LEU A 179 -5.99 -2.83 -14.47
CA LEU A 179 -4.84 -3.12 -13.63
C LEU A 179 -5.07 -2.75 -12.15
N LEU A 180 -5.77 -1.64 -11.87
CA LEU A 180 -6.14 -1.27 -10.50
C LEU A 180 -7.12 -2.27 -9.89
N ILE A 181 -8.12 -2.73 -10.65
CA ILE A 181 -9.06 -3.75 -10.20
C ILE A 181 -8.32 -5.08 -9.94
N LEU A 182 -7.43 -5.48 -10.84
CA LEU A 182 -6.61 -6.68 -10.67
C LEU A 182 -5.72 -6.59 -9.42
N ASN A 183 -5.08 -5.44 -9.17
CA ASN A 183 -4.33 -5.22 -7.94
C ASN A 183 -5.21 -5.47 -6.71
N PHE A 184 -6.39 -4.86 -6.63
CA PHE A 184 -7.30 -5.01 -5.49
C PHE A 184 -7.77 -6.46 -5.30
N VAL A 185 -8.18 -7.11 -6.38
CA VAL A 185 -8.59 -8.53 -6.34
C VAL A 185 -7.44 -9.43 -5.88
N THR A 186 -6.22 -9.15 -6.34
CA THR A 186 -5.03 -9.88 -5.91
C THR A 186 -4.79 -9.71 -4.40
N VAL A 187 -4.84 -8.48 -3.88
CA VAL A 187 -4.68 -8.20 -2.44
C VAL A 187 -5.73 -8.96 -1.63
N LEU A 188 -7.01 -8.93 -2.04
CA LEU A 188 -8.08 -9.68 -1.37
C LEU A 188 -7.85 -11.20 -1.44
N GLY A 189 -7.41 -11.73 -2.58
CA GLY A 189 -7.09 -13.14 -2.75
C GLY A 189 -5.95 -13.60 -1.84
N LEU A 190 -4.90 -12.78 -1.75
CA LEU A 190 -3.73 -13.05 -0.90
C LEU A 190 -4.05 -13.03 0.58
N THR A 191 -4.99 -12.20 1.04
CA THR A 191 -5.44 -12.23 2.44
C THR A 191 -6.13 -13.54 2.81
N ARG A 192 -6.83 -14.16 1.86
CA ARG A 192 -7.43 -15.50 2.05
C ARG A 192 -6.37 -16.60 2.03
N LEU A 193 -5.38 -16.46 1.13
CA LEU A 193 -4.28 -17.40 1.02
C LEU A 193 -3.41 -17.43 2.30
N ALA A 194 -3.19 -16.28 2.91
CA ALA A 194 -2.44 -16.14 4.16
C ALA A 194 -3.14 -16.80 5.38
N ALA A 195 -4.43 -17.11 5.28
CA ALA A 195 -5.20 -17.79 6.32
C ALA A 195 -5.10 -19.33 6.27
N VAL A 196 -4.47 -19.89 5.24
CA VAL A 196 -4.28 -21.33 5.06
C VAL A 196 -2.90 -21.75 5.56
N ASP A 197 -2.74 -23.03 5.94
CA ASP A 197 -1.44 -23.58 6.36
C ASP A 197 -0.37 -23.35 5.30
N GLN A 198 0.69 -22.64 5.69
CA GLN A 198 1.70 -22.12 4.78
C GLN A 198 2.70 -23.20 4.38
N THR A 199 2.56 -23.71 3.14
CA THR A 199 3.60 -24.48 2.47
C THR A 199 4.59 -23.54 1.74
N ARG A 200 5.79 -24.01 1.44
CA ARG A 200 6.78 -23.22 0.67
C ARG A 200 6.25 -22.78 -0.70
N GLY A 201 5.56 -23.68 -1.40
CA GLY A 201 4.95 -23.35 -2.69
C GLY A 201 3.91 -22.26 -2.57
N LEU A 202 3.11 -22.28 -1.50
CA LEU A 202 2.09 -21.28 -1.23
C LEU A 202 2.72 -19.90 -0.92
N GLN A 203 3.83 -19.86 -0.18
CA GLN A 203 4.58 -18.64 0.08
C GLN A 203 5.12 -18.01 -1.20
N TRP A 204 5.65 -18.79 -2.14
CA TRP A 204 6.07 -18.29 -3.45
C TRP A 204 4.90 -17.75 -4.28
N ILE A 205 3.75 -18.43 -4.28
CA ILE A 205 2.52 -17.94 -4.94
C ILE A 205 2.09 -16.62 -4.34
N GLU A 206 2.11 -16.49 -3.01
CA GLU A 206 1.79 -15.24 -2.31
C GLU A 206 2.75 -14.11 -2.71
N GLN A 207 4.05 -14.37 -2.74
CA GLN A 207 5.06 -13.37 -3.08
C GLN A 207 4.98 -12.92 -4.55
N LEU A 208 4.82 -13.86 -5.46
CA LEU A 208 4.66 -13.54 -6.88
C LEU A 208 3.34 -12.79 -7.14
N GLY A 209 2.27 -13.20 -6.46
CA GLY A 209 0.99 -12.49 -6.48
C GLY A 209 1.13 -11.05 -5.98
N ASN A 210 1.79 -10.85 -4.83
CA ASN A 210 2.09 -9.51 -4.32
C ASN A 210 2.89 -8.66 -5.31
N THR A 211 3.90 -9.25 -5.93
CA THR A 211 4.72 -8.57 -6.94
C THR A 211 3.89 -8.18 -8.16
N ALA A 212 3.09 -9.09 -8.67
CA ALA A 212 2.22 -8.83 -9.82
C ALA A 212 1.16 -7.76 -9.52
N GLY A 213 0.49 -7.86 -8.36
CA GLY A 213 -0.50 -6.88 -7.91
C GLY A 213 0.08 -5.48 -7.76
N ASN A 214 1.19 -5.34 -7.02
CA ASN A 214 1.83 -4.04 -6.82
C ASN A 214 2.48 -3.51 -8.11
N GLY A 215 2.97 -4.39 -8.99
CA GLY A 215 3.41 -4.03 -10.34
C GLY A 215 2.26 -3.46 -11.18
N ALA A 216 1.08 -4.09 -11.14
CA ALA A 216 -0.13 -3.60 -11.79
C ALA A 216 -0.54 -2.21 -11.27
N PHE A 217 -0.47 -1.98 -9.96
CA PHE A 217 -0.69 -0.68 -9.34
C PHE A 217 0.28 0.39 -9.88
N ALA A 218 1.58 0.08 -9.93
CA ALA A 218 2.60 1.00 -10.44
C ALA A 218 2.38 1.36 -11.91
N VAL A 219 2.13 0.37 -12.76
CA VAL A 219 1.88 0.56 -14.19
C VAL A 219 0.60 1.37 -14.42
N ALA A 220 -0.47 1.09 -13.65
CA ALA A 220 -1.73 1.83 -13.75
C ALA A 220 -1.54 3.32 -13.47
N TRP A 221 -0.89 3.68 -12.35
CA TRP A 221 -0.63 5.08 -12.01
C TRP A 221 0.33 5.76 -12.97
N TRP A 222 1.33 5.06 -13.50
CA TRP A 222 2.17 5.54 -14.58
C TRP A 222 1.37 5.87 -15.84
N MET A 223 0.43 5.02 -16.24
CA MET A 223 -0.44 5.25 -17.41
C MET A 223 -1.37 6.45 -17.21
N ILE A 224 -1.93 6.61 -16.00
CA ILE A 224 -2.82 7.73 -15.64
C ILE A 224 -2.04 9.07 -15.68
N GLU A 225 -0.85 9.09 -15.07
CA GLU A 225 -0.02 10.29 -14.97
C GLU A 225 0.44 10.79 -16.34
N ARG A 226 0.92 9.91 -17.22
CA ARG A 226 1.47 10.29 -18.55
C ARG A 226 0.46 10.89 -19.50
N THR A 227 -0.82 10.66 -19.33
CA THR A 227 -1.84 11.10 -20.27
C THR A 227 -1.94 12.62 -20.36
N ARG A 228 -1.69 13.34 -19.28
CA ARG A 228 -1.70 14.82 -19.25
C ARG A 228 -0.50 15.44 -19.97
N LEU A 229 0.67 14.81 -19.89
CA LEU A 229 1.88 15.29 -20.54
C LEU A 229 1.75 15.32 -22.07
N VAL A 230 0.97 14.40 -22.64
CA VAL A 230 0.73 14.32 -24.09
C VAL A 230 -0.29 15.37 -24.53
N ALA A 231 -1.31 15.68 -23.72
CA ALA A 231 -2.29 16.72 -24.06
C ALA A 231 -1.66 18.12 -24.09
N ASN A 232 -0.80 18.47 -23.12
CA ASN A 232 -0.11 19.77 -23.10
C ASN A 232 0.88 19.96 -24.26
N LYS A 233 1.49 18.88 -24.77
CA LYS A 233 2.42 18.97 -25.93
C LYS A 233 1.72 19.18 -27.27
N ARG A 234 0.40 18.97 -27.36
CA ARG A 234 -0.36 19.18 -28.61
C ARG A 234 -0.96 20.59 -28.73
N HIS A 235 -0.90 21.37 -27.64
CA HIS A 235 -1.44 22.73 -27.60
C HIS A 235 -0.37 23.81 -27.36
N GLY A 236 0.90 23.47 -27.32
CA GLY A 236 2.04 24.37 -27.31
C GLY A 236 2.91 24.21 -28.56
#